data_7d8ad30a8811ada201cd7c653a90cee2
#
_entry.id   7d8ad30a8811ada201cd7c653a90cee2
#
_cell.length_a   1.000
_cell.length_b   1.000
_cell.length_c   1.000
_cell.angle_alpha   90.00
_cell.angle_beta   90.00
_cell.angle_gamma   90.00
#
_symmetry.space_group_name_H-M   'P 1'
#
loop_
_entity.id
_entity.type
_entity.pdbx_description
1 polymer ?
#
loop_
_entity_poly.entity_id
_entity_poly.type
_entity_poly.pdbx_seq_one_letter_code
_entity_poly.pdbx_strand_id
1 'polypeptide(L)'
;RQMCIRDSNVSCPNVRHGGMSFGTSPEAAAEVTRAVKAVTTKPVYIKLSPNVTDIVAIARACEEAGADGICLINTMLGMRIDVKCRKPVVANVMGGFSGAAIFPVAVRMVYQVAKACRIPVMGCGGVETARDVIEMMMAGATAVQVGAANLRNPYACKEIVEALPREMERLGIERLSDIIGIVK
;
A
#
# COMPACT_ATOMS: atom_id res chain seq x y z
N ARG A 1 23.72 5.20 -2.89
CA ARG A 1 23.34 4.53 -1.64
C ARG A 1 22.39 3.40 -1.99
N GLN A 2 22.75 2.16 -1.65
CA GLN A 2 21.85 1.02 -1.82
C GLN A 2 20.71 1.13 -0.78
N MET A 3 19.48 1.02 -1.23
CA MET A 3 18.33 0.94 -0.33
C MET A 3 18.40 -0.35 0.48
N CYS A 4 18.06 -0.26 1.78
CA CYS A 4 18.11 -1.42 2.68
C CYS A 4 16.99 -2.43 2.43
N ILE A 5 15.92 -2.02 1.72
CA ILE A 5 14.74 -2.81 1.40
C ILE A 5 14.51 -2.78 -0.10
N ARG A 6 14.05 -3.89 -0.68
CA ARG A 6 13.56 -3.99 -2.05
C ARG A 6 12.03 -4.00 -2.05
N ASP A 7 11.42 -2.96 -2.62
CA ASP A 7 9.97 -2.90 -2.84
C ASP A 7 9.67 -3.34 -4.28
N SER A 8 9.04 -4.50 -4.41
CA SER A 8 8.70 -5.10 -5.71
C SER A 8 7.24 -4.84 -6.04
N ASN A 9 7.00 -3.98 -7.02
CA ASN A 9 5.66 -3.61 -7.46
C ASN A 9 5.14 -4.60 -8.50
N VAL A 10 4.32 -5.56 -8.07
CA VAL A 10 3.65 -6.55 -8.94
C VAL A 10 2.25 -6.13 -9.37
N SER A 11 1.85 -4.88 -9.09
CA SER A 11 0.45 -4.44 -9.13
C SER A 11 0.19 -3.18 -9.97
N CYS A 12 1.13 -2.74 -10.83
CA CYS A 12 0.98 -1.51 -11.60
C CYS A 12 -0.12 -1.64 -12.67
N PRO A 13 -1.21 -0.85 -12.63
CA PRO A 13 -2.27 -0.92 -13.63
C PRO A 13 -1.89 -0.29 -14.98
N ASN A 14 -0.76 0.43 -15.04
CA ASN A 14 -0.35 1.21 -16.21
C ASN A 14 0.64 0.46 -17.13
N VAL A 15 0.99 -0.78 -16.82
CA VAL A 15 1.96 -1.59 -17.59
C VAL A 15 1.21 -2.65 -18.38
N ARG A 16 1.36 -2.64 -19.73
CA ARG A 16 0.64 -3.55 -20.64
C ARG A 16 1.04 -5.03 -20.48
N HIS A 17 2.28 -5.31 -20.09
CA HIS A 17 2.79 -6.67 -19.87
C HIS A 17 3.52 -6.69 -18.52
N GLY A 18 3.05 -7.48 -17.58
CA GLY A 18 3.73 -7.75 -16.32
C GLY A 18 3.05 -7.21 -15.06
N GLY A 19 2.66 -5.95 -14.98
CA GLY A 19 2.18 -5.30 -13.75
C GLY A 19 0.96 -5.99 -13.10
N MET A 20 -0.24 -5.65 -13.50
CA MET A 20 -1.49 -6.17 -12.91
C MET A 20 -1.66 -7.69 -13.08
N SER A 21 -1.14 -8.30 -14.16
CA SER A 21 -1.29 -9.73 -14.41
C SER A 21 -0.59 -10.59 -13.34
N PHE A 22 0.49 -10.12 -12.75
CA PHE A 22 1.17 -10.81 -11.65
C PHE A 22 0.54 -10.55 -10.29
N GLY A 23 -0.11 -9.41 -10.10
CA GLY A 23 -0.68 -9.00 -8.82
C GLY A 23 -2.14 -9.41 -8.59
N THR A 24 -2.77 -10.09 -9.56
CA THR A 24 -4.18 -10.51 -9.47
C THR A 24 -4.38 -12.00 -9.18
N SER A 25 -3.30 -12.81 -9.27
CA SER A 25 -3.30 -14.23 -8.92
C SER A 25 -2.31 -14.51 -7.78
N PRO A 26 -2.70 -15.30 -6.77
CA PRO A 26 -1.81 -15.75 -5.71
C PRO A 26 -0.58 -16.48 -6.25
N GLU A 27 -0.76 -17.36 -7.25
CA GLU A 27 0.29 -18.19 -7.84
C GLU A 27 1.33 -17.31 -8.55
N ALA A 28 0.88 -16.35 -9.37
CA ALA A 28 1.76 -15.46 -10.11
C ALA A 28 2.53 -14.52 -9.17
N ALA A 29 1.89 -13.99 -8.12
CA ALA A 29 2.54 -13.16 -7.11
C ALA A 29 3.60 -13.96 -6.33
N ALA A 30 3.31 -15.22 -5.97
CA ALA A 30 4.26 -16.11 -5.32
C ALA A 30 5.45 -16.47 -6.21
N GLU A 31 5.23 -16.70 -7.50
CA GLU A 31 6.31 -16.99 -8.46
C GLU A 31 7.30 -15.82 -8.56
N VAL A 32 6.78 -14.60 -8.75
CA VAL A 32 7.62 -13.38 -8.77
C VAL A 32 8.35 -13.19 -7.44
N THR A 33 7.68 -13.43 -6.32
CA THR A 33 8.30 -13.33 -4.98
C THR A 33 9.49 -14.29 -4.88
N ARG A 34 9.31 -15.56 -5.22
CA ARG A 34 10.41 -16.55 -5.21
C ARG A 34 11.56 -16.17 -6.12
N ALA A 35 11.25 -15.71 -7.34
CA ALA A 35 12.28 -15.29 -8.30
C ALA A 35 13.12 -14.12 -7.79
N VAL A 36 12.49 -13.13 -7.17
CA VAL A 36 13.20 -11.97 -6.57
C VAL A 36 14.03 -12.42 -5.36
N LYS A 37 13.46 -13.24 -4.47
CA LYS A 37 14.17 -13.74 -3.29
C LYS A 37 15.38 -14.59 -3.64
N ALA A 38 15.35 -15.32 -4.75
CA ALA A 38 16.47 -16.15 -5.20
C ALA A 38 17.72 -15.34 -5.58
N VAL A 39 17.56 -14.05 -5.92
CA VAL A 39 18.67 -13.21 -6.43
C VAL A 39 19.05 -12.06 -5.48
N THR A 40 18.47 -12.00 -4.28
CA THR A 40 18.79 -10.95 -3.31
C THR A 40 18.83 -11.46 -1.87
N THR A 41 19.77 -10.93 -1.09
CA THR A 41 19.85 -11.14 0.36
C THR A 41 19.17 -10.02 1.16
N LYS A 42 18.68 -8.98 0.48
CA LYS A 42 17.99 -7.85 1.12
C LYS A 42 16.55 -8.19 1.42
N PRO A 43 15.94 -7.59 2.45
CA PRO A 43 14.50 -7.70 2.68
C PRO A 43 13.70 -7.29 1.45
N VAL A 44 12.70 -8.12 1.10
CA VAL A 44 11.83 -7.93 -0.08
C VAL A 44 10.40 -7.71 0.39
N TYR A 45 9.85 -6.54 0.07
CA TYR A 45 8.45 -6.20 0.28
C TYR A 45 7.70 -6.29 -1.04
N ILE A 46 6.57 -6.98 -1.04
CA ILE A 46 5.73 -7.14 -2.24
C ILE A 46 4.56 -6.18 -2.16
N LYS A 47 4.43 -5.30 -3.17
CA LYS A 47 3.36 -4.30 -3.24
C LYS A 47 2.15 -4.83 -4.00
N LEU A 48 1.02 -4.98 -3.28
CA LEU A 48 -0.19 -5.62 -3.76
C LEU A 48 -1.19 -4.65 -4.40
N SER A 49 -1.98 -5.20 -5.34
CA SER A 49 -3.08 -4.49 -6.00
C SER A 49 -4.35 -4.54 -5.15
N PRO A 50 -5.10 -3.43 -5.04
CA PRO A 50 -6.44 -3.44 -4.47
C PRO A 50 -7.51 -3.97 -5.44
N ASN A 51 -7.17 -4.16 -6.72
CA ASN A 51 -8.11 -4.52 -7.79
C ASN A 51 -8.32 -6.04 -7.85
N VAL A 52 -8.60 -6.63 -6.71
CA VAL A 52 -8.77 -8.07 -6.51
C VAL A 52 -9.91 -8.34 -5.54
N THR A 53 -10.50 -9.52 -5.64
CA THR A 53 -11.59 -9.94 -4.76
C THR A 53 -11.06 -10.34 -3.37
N ASP A 54 -9.95 -11.09 -3.34
CA ASP A 54 -9.33 -11.57 -2.10
C ASP A 54 -7.85 -11.19 -2.05
N ILE A 55 -7.54 -10.09 -1.36
CA ILE A 55 -6.17 -9.62 -1.17
C ILE A 55 -5.41 -10.48 -0.14
N VAL A 56 -6.12 -11.15 0.76
CA VAL A 56 -5.53 -11.99 1.80
C VAL A 56 -4.91 -13.23 1.19
N ALA A 57 -5.59 -13.87 0.22
CA ALA A 57 -5.05 -15.03 -0.48
C ALA A 57 -3.72 -14.70 -1.18
N ILE A 58 -3.63 -13.52 -1.82
CA ILE A 58 -2.40 -13.08 -2.48
C ILE A 58 -1.29 -12.78 -1.46
N ALA A 59 -1.63 -12.09 -0.36
CA ALA A 59 -0.66 -11.76 0.69
C ALA A 59 -0.06 -13.03 1.32
N ARG A 60 -0.88 -14.03 1.63
CA ARG A 60 -0.43 -15.32 2.16
C ARG A 60 0.48 -16.06 1.17
N ALA A 61 0.12 -16.09 -0.10
CA ALA A 61 0.95 -16.71 -1.13
C ALA A 61 2.34 -16.04 -1.25
N CYS A 62 2.41 -14.70 -1.11
CA CYS A 62 3.67 -13.98 -1.06
C CYS A 62 4.47 -14.29 0.22
N GLU A 63 3.82 -14.37 1.38
CA GLU A 63 4.45 -14.76 2.65
C GLU A 63 5.04 -16.16 2.57
N GLU A 64 4.27 -17.13 2.10
CA GLU A 64 4.71 -18.53 1.88
C GLU A 64 5.84 -18.63 0.85
N ALA A 65 5.88 -17.72 -0.11
CA ALA A 65 6.96 -17.62 -1.10
C ALA A 65 8.24 -16.96 -0.56
N GLY A 66 8.25 -16.50 0.71
CA GLY A 66 9.40 -15.95 1.41
C GLY A 66 9.52 -14.42 1.34
N ALA A 67 8.44 -13.68 1.08
CA ALA A 67 8.44 -12.24 1.26
C ALA A 67 8.77 -11.85 2.71
N ASP A 68 9.55 -10.80 2.90
CA ASP A 68 9.89 -10.28 4.23
C ASP A 68 8.85 -9.26 4.74
N GLY A 69 7.96 -8.80 3.88
CA GLY A 69 6.85 -7.91 4.21
C GLY A 69 5.91 -7.67 3.03
N ILE A 70 4.75 -7.13 3.33
CA ILE A 70 3.74 -6.76 2.34
C ILE A 70 3.54 -5.25 2.37
N CYS A 71 3.52 -4.62 1.20
CA CYS A 71 3.10 -3.23 1.03
C CYS A 71 1.72 -3.21 0.36
N LEU A 72 0.77 -2.52 0.92
CA LEU A 72 -0.55 -2.32 0.32
C LEU A 72 -1.15 -0.97 0.72
N ILE A 73 -1.84 -0.36 -0.20
CA ILE A 73 -2.30 -0.81 -1.50
C ILE A 73 -1.66 0.00 -2.64
N ASN A 74 -1.62 -0.56 -3.84
CA ASN A 74 -1.42 0.21 -5.06
C ASN A 74 -2.68 1.02 -5.38
N THR A 75 -2.72 1.73 -6.51
CA THR A 75 -3.87 2.52 -6.94
C THR A 75 -5.05 1.62 -7.36
N MET A 76 -6.26 2.08 -7.09
CA MET A 76 -7.47 1.48 -7.64
C MET A 76 -7.58 1.84 -9.13
N LEU A 77 -8.22 0.98 -9.92
CA LEU A 77 -8.49 1.27 -11.32
C LEU A 77 -9.69 2.22 -11.42
N GLY A 78 -9.53 3.31 -12.16
CA GLY A 78 -10.57 4.31 -12.36
C GLY A 78 -10.61 4.82 -13.78
N MET A 79 -11.69 5.55 -14.14
CA MET A 79 -11.88 6.20 -15.43
C MET A 79 -12.59 7.54 -15.25
N ARG A 80 -12.25 8.52 -16.09
CA ARG A 80 -13.00 9.77 -16.23
C ARG A 80 -13.24 10.06 -17.72
N ILE A 81 -14.39 10.64 -18.01
CA ILE A 81 -14.79 11.03 -19.38
C ILE A 81 -14.87 12.55 -19.45
N ASP A 82 -14.24 13.14 -20.46
CA ASP A 82 -14.47 14.51 -20.86
C ASP A 82 -15.83 14.58 -21.58
N VAL A 83 -16.82 15.18 -20.92
CA VAL A 83 -18.20 15.23 -21.42
C VAL A 83 -18.36 16.11 -22.66
N LYS A 84 -17.46 17.10 -22.87
CA LYS A 84 -17.46 17.95 -24.07
C LYS A 84 -16.93 17.17 -25.27
N CYS A 85 -15.77 16.56 -25.12
CA CYS A 85 -15.10 15.84 -26.20
C CYS A 85 -15.63 14.42 -26.37
N ARG A 86 -16.41 13.91 -25.41
CA ARG A 86 -16.93 12.53 -25.36
C ARG A 86 -15.82 11.48 -25.49
N LYS A 87 -14.69 11.74 -24.82
CA LYS A 87 -13.48 10.91 -24.84
C LYS A 87 -12.97 10.65 -23.42
N PRO A 88 -12.21 9.56 -23.21
CA PRO A 88 -11.48 9.38 -21.96
C PRO A 88 -10.54 10.55 -21.68
N VAL A 89 -10.46 10.97 -20.40
CA VAL A 89 -9.54 12.05 -19.96
C VAL A 89 -8.08 11.58 -20.04
N VAL A 90 -7.84 10.30 -19.79
CA VAL A 90 -6.48 9.72 -19.87
C VAL A 90 -6.33 8.87 -21.14
N ALA A 91 -5.17 8.95 -21.78
CA ALA A 91 -4.90 8.27 -23.06
C ALA A 91 -5.07 6.74 -22.99
N ASN A 92 -4.80 6.13 -21.83
CA ASN A 92 -4.95 4.68 -21.60
C ASN A 92 -6.41 4.27 -21.28
N VAL A 93 -7.39 5.16 -21.44
CA VAL A 93 -8.81 4.98 -21.12
C VAL A 93 -9.05 4.86 -19.61
N MET A 94 -8.37 3.93 -18.96
CA MET A 94 -8.39 3.71 -17.50
C MET A 94 -7.02 4.01 -16.91
N GLY A 95 -6.98 4.43 -15.64
CA GLY A 95 -5.74 4.75 -14.94
C GLY A 95 -5.87 4.54 -13.43
N GLY A 96 -4.74 4.67 -12.74
CA GLY A 96 -4.70 4.54 -11.29
C GLY A 96 -5.42 5.70 -10.59
N PHE A 97 -6.36 5.35 -9.72
CA PHE A 97 -7.08 6.26 -8.84
C PHE A 97 -6.46 6.21 -7.45
N SER A 98 -6.03 7.38 -6.94
CA SER A 98 -5.34 7.53 -5.64
C SER A 98 -5.81 8.82 -4.93
N GLY A 99 -5.28 9.07 -3.74
CA GLY A 99 -5.62 10.21 -2.88
C GLY A 99 -6.59 9.83 -1.78
N ALA A 100 -7.08 10.80 -0.99
CA ALA A 100 -7.86 10.59 0.22
C ALA A 100 -9.08 9.67 0.04
N ALA A 101 -9.70 9.69 -1.15
CA ALA A 101 -10.91 8.90 -1.41
C ALA A 101 -10.69 7.37 -1.35
N ILE A 102 -9.46 6.87 -1.53
CA ILE A 102 -9.16 5.44 -1.39
C ILE A 102 -8.75 5.03 0.02
N PHE A 103 -8.56 5.98 0.93
CA PHE A 103 -8.06 5.72 2.29
C PHE A 103 -8.87 4.66 3.05
N PRO A 104 -10.21 4.71 3.12
CA PRO A 104 -10.99 3.68 3.82
C PRO A 104 -10.81 2.27 3.23
N VAL A 105 -10.58 2.17 1.92
CA VAL A 105 -10.30 0.89 1.25
C VAL A 105 -8.92 0.38 1.66
N ALA A 106 -7.92 1.26 1.71
CA ALA A 106 -6.56 0.93 2.15
C ALA A 106 -6.55 0.44 3.61
N VAL A 107 -7.20 1.16 4.52
CA VAL A 107 -7.32 0.78 5.95
C VAL A 107 -7.94 -0.61 6.09
N ARG A 108 -9.07 -0.88 5.40
CA ARG A 108 -9.73 -2.19 5.41
C ARG A 108 -8.79 -3.30 4.94
N MET A 109 -8.07 -3.08 3.84
CA MET A 109 -7.18 -4.10 3.28
C MET A 109 -5.96 -4.34 4.17
N VAL A 110 -5.37 -3.28 4.76
CA VAL A 110 -4.30 -3.40 5.75
C VAL A 110 -4.76 -4.23 6.94
N TYR A 111 -5.94 -3.93 7.50
CA TYR A 111 -6.51 -4.69 8.60
C TYR A 111 -6.67 -6.18 8.27
N GLN A 112 -7.23 -6.51 7.10
CA GLN A 112 -7.44 -7.90 6.68
C GLN A 112 -6.11 -8.66 6.54
N VAL A 113 -5.11 -8.05 5.89
CA VAL A 113 -3.80 -8.68 5.68
C VAL A 113 -3.00 -8.79 6.97
N ALA A 114 -3.00 -7.75 7.81
CA ALA A 114 -2.31 -7.78 9.10
C ALA A 114 -2.87 -8.83 10.06
N LYS A 115 -4.18 -9.14 9.98
CA LYS A 115 -4.80 -10.25 10.74
C LYS A 115 -4.45 -11.62 10.18
N ALA A 116 -4.14 -11.72 8.89
CA ALA A 116 -3.96 -12.99 8.20
C ALA A 116 -2.49 -13.41 8.03
N CYS A 117 -1.55 -12.47 7.99
CA CYS A 117 -0.13 -12.68 7.79
C CYS A 117 0.66 -12.36 9.07
N ARG A 118 1.86 -12.97 9.20
CA ARG A 118 2.77 -12.76 10.33
C ARG A 118 3.90 -11.76 10.01
N ILE A 119 4.16 -11.55 8.72
CA ILE A 119 5.20 -10.63 8.24
C ILE A 119 4.71 -9.16 8.34
N PRO A 120 5.63 -8.19 8.45
CA PRO A 120 5.29 -6.78 8.55
C PRO A 120 4.43 -6.29 7.38
N VAL A 121 3.48 -5.41 7.69
CA VAL A 121 2.61 -4.76 6.70
C VAL A 121 2.94 -3.28 6.63
N MET A 122 3.25 -2.79 5.44
CA MET A 122 3.43 -1.38 5.15
C MET A 122 2.16 -0.81 4.51
N GLY A 123 1.49 0.09 5.22
CA GLY A 123 0.24 0.71 4.76
C GLY A 123 0.51 1.86 3.78
N CYS A 124 -0.23 1.89 2.68
CA CYS A 124 -0.17 2.93 1.66
C CYS A 124 -1.55 3.14 1.04
N GLY A 125 -1.93 4.39 0.79
CA GLY A 125 -3.15 4.74 0.07
C GLY A 125 -3.99 5.79 0.79
N GLY A 126 -3.99 7.01 0.25
CA GLY A 126 -4.82 8.11 0.71
C GLY A 126 -4.40 8.80 2.02
N VAL A 127 -3.23 8.48 2.56
CA VAL A 127 -2.69 9.10 3.77
C VAL A 127 -2.31 10.56 3.48
N GLU A 128 -2.85 11.50 4.26
CA GLU A 128 -2.63 12.94 4.12
C GLU A 128 -2.30 13.63 5.45
N THR A 129 -2.60 13.02 6.60
CA THR A 129 -2.47 13.60 7.94
C THR A 129 -1.78 12.66 8.93
N ALA A 130 -1.32 13.20 10.05
CA ALA A 130 -0.81 12.40 11.18
C ALA A 130 -1.87 11.45 11.74
N ARG A 131 -3.15 11.85 11.73
CA ARG A 131 -4.26 11.01 12.15
C ARG A 131 -4.44 9.79 11.24
N ASP A 132 -4.29 9.96 9.92
CA ASP A 132 -4.38 8.85 8.97
C ASP A 132 -3.24 7.83 9.20
N VAL A 133 -2.05 8.32 9.57
CA VAL A 133 -0.93 7.44 9.94
C VAL A 133 -1.30 6.60 11.16
N ILE A 134 -1.83 7.23 12.22
CA ILE A 134 -2.25 6.53 13.44
C ILE A 134 -3.34 5.51 13.13
N GLU A 135 -4.36 5.87 12.34
CA GLU A 135 -5.45 4.96 11.93
C GLU A 135 -4.92 3.76 11.14
N MET A 136 -3.99 3.99 10.20
CA MET A 136 -3.37 2.91 9.43
C MET A 136 -2.56 1.96 10.32
N MET A 137 -1.85 2.49 11.34
CA MET A 137 -1.12 1.68 12.32
C MET A 137 -2.08 0.91 13.24
N MET A 138 -3.17 1.52 13.69
CA MET A 138 -4.22 0.82 14.45
C MET A 138 -4.84 -0.34 13.66
N ALA A 139 -4.95 -0.23 12.34
CA ALA A 139 -5.38 -1.31 11.47
C ALA A 139 -4.33 -2.44 11.32
N GLY A 140 -3.07 -2.22 11.71
CA GLY A 140 -2.00 -3.23 11.73
C GLY A 140 -0.79 -2.91 10.86
N ALA A 141 -0.73 -1.73 10.25
CA ALA A 141 0.48 -1.31 9.55
C ALA A 141 1.64 -1.08 10.54
N THR A 142 2.82 -1.62 10.23
CA THR A 142 4.07 -1.40 10.98
C THR A 142 4.84 -0.18 10.48
N ALA A 143 4.54 0.26 9.27
CA ALA A 143 5.05 1.49 8.66
C ALA A 143 4.00 2.03 7.68
N VAL A 144 4.10 3.33 7.34
CA VAL A 144 3.14 4.01 6.46
C VAL A 144 3.88 4.75 5.35
N GLN A 145 3.38 4.61 4.12
CA GLN A 145 3.86 5.35 2.95
C GLN A 145 2.86 6.45 2.57
N VAL A 146 3.39 7.62 2.23
CA VAL A 146 2.63 8.78 1.74
C VAL A 146 2.94 8.99 0.27
N GLY A 147 1.94 8.86 -0.60
CA GLY A 147 2.10 8.98 -2.05
C GLY A 147 1.47 10.25 -2.61
N ALA A 148 0.18 10.19 -2.94
CA ALA A 148 -0.55 11.26 -3.65
C ALA A 148 -0.50 12.63 -2.96
N ALA A 149 -0.44 12.68 -1.62
CA ALA A 149 -0.32 13.93 -0.87
C ALA A 149 0.94 14.72 -1.25
N ASN A 150 2.08 14.03 -1.48
CA ASN A 150 3.34 14.67 -1.88
C ASN A 150 3.29 15.30 -3.29
N LEU A 151 2.38 14.86 -4.15
CA LEU A 151 2.19 15.46 -5.48
C LEU A 151 1.48 16.81 -5.40
N ARG A 152 0.68 17.04 -4.35
CA ARG A 152 -0.02 18.30 -4.09
C ARG A 152 0.78 19.22 -3.17
N ASN A 153 1.41 18.64 -2.15
CA ASN A 153 2.23 19.34 -1.16
C ASN A 153 3.56 18.59 -0.97
N PRO A 154 4.68 19.07 -1.53
CA PRO A 154 6.00 18.44 -1.38
C PRO A 154 6.46 18.29 0.08
N TYR A 155 5.88 19.04 1.00
CA TYR A 155 6.18 19.01 2.43
C TYR A 155 5.26 18.08 3.23
N ALA A 156 4.32 17.37 2.58
CA ALA A 156 3.31 16.54 3.26
C ALA A 156 3.93 15.57 4.28
N CYS A 157 4.97 14.85 3.91
CA CYS A 157 5.65 13.93 4.84
C CYS A 157 6.25 14.64 6.05
N LYS A 158 6.88 15.81 5.84
CA LYS A 158 7.44 16.61 6.93
C LYS A 158 6.35 17.07 7.89
N GLU A 159 5.28 17.66 7.35
CA GLU A 159 4.15 18.17 8.14
C GLU A 159 3.46 17.03 8.92
N ILE A 160 3.29 15.86 8.33
CA ILE A 160 2.76 14.67 9.01
C ILE A 160 3.66 14.28 10.19
N VAL A 161 4.98 14.18 9.98
CA VAL A 161 5.93 13.79 11.03
C VAL A 161 5.95 14.82 12.16
N GLU A 162 5.93 16.11 11.86
CA GLU A 162 5.91 17.20 12.84
C GLU A 162 4.58 17.25 13.61
N ALA A 163 3.46 16.85 13.01
CA ALA A 163 2.16 16.81 13.67
C ALA A 163 1.93 15.55 14.54
N LEU A 164 2.67 14.45 14.28
CA LEU A 164 2.48 13.18 15.00
C LEU A 164 2.57 13.31 16.52
N PRO A 165 3.58 13.97 17.15
CA PRO A 165 3.67 14.05 18.59
C PRO A 165 2.44 14.68 19.23
N ARG A 166 1.92 15.78 18.65
CA ARG A 166 0.73 16.48 19.14
C ARG A 166 -0.53 15.61 19.00
N GLU A 167 -0.66 14.89 17.89
CA GLU A 167 -1.81 14.02 17.68
C GLU A 167 -1.76 12.80 18.62
N MET A 168 -0.58 12.24 18.88
CA MET A 168 -0.37 11.19 19.86
C MET A 168 -0.74 11.64 21.28
N GLU A 169 -0.27 12.82 21.70
CA GLU A 169 -0.62 13.41 22.98
C GLU A 169 -2.14 13.57 23.14
N ARG A 170 -2.81 14.12 22.10
CA ARG A 170 -4.27 14.30 22.08
C ARG A 170 -5.04 12.98 22.23
N LEU A 171 -4.47 11.88 21.75
CA LEU A 171 -5.08 10.55 21.79
C LEU A 171 -4.58 9.67 22.95
N GLY A 172 -3.70 10.18 23.80
CA GLY A 172 -3.11 9.43 24.91
C GLY A 172 -2.22 8.28 24.47
N ILE A 173 -1.55 8.41 23.32
CA ILE A 173 -0.64 7.40 22.76
C ILE A 173 0.79 7.74 23.17
N GLU A 174 1.42 6.88 23.95
CA GLU A 174 2.81 7.07 24.36
C GLU A 174 3.80 6.66 23.27
N ARG A 175 3.55 5.52 22.61
CA ARG A 175 4.40 5.00 21.53
C ARG A 175 3.54 4.49 20.38
N LEU A 176 3.94 4.78 19.15
CA LEU A 176 3.25 4.27 17.95
C LEU A 176 3.26 2.75 17.89
N SER A 177 4.29 2.09 18.41
CA SER A 177 4.35 0.62 18.47
C SER A 177 3.20 0.00 19.26
N ASP A 178 2.66 0.71 20.25
CA ASP A 178 1.66 0.18 21.18
C ASP A 178 0.25 0.12 20.55
N ILE A 179 0.06 0.82 19.44
CA ILE A 179 -1.21 0.87 18.73
C ILE A 179 -1.26 -0.01 17.47
N ILE A 180 -0.15 -0.68 17.12
CA ILE A 180 -0.11 -1.52 15.91
C ILE A 180 -1.08 -2.70 16.07
N GLY A 181 -2.10 -2.72 15.20
CA GLY A 181 -3.10 -3.80 15.17
C GLY A 181 -3.99 -3.90 16.40
N ILE A 182 -4.15 -2.80 17.15
CA ILE A 182 -4.96 -2.74 18.39
C ILE A 182 -6.46 -2.94 18.12
N VAL A 183 -6.92 -2.70 16.91
CA VAL A 183 -8.33 -2.91 16.52
C VAL A 183 -8.64 -4.40 16.49
N LYS A 184 -9.68 -4.81 17.26
CA LYS A 184 -10.12 -6.20 17.39
C LYS A 184 -11.06 -6.61 16.25
#